data_bc5ec912270ccea70435458f76d48d75
#
_entry.id   bc5ec912270ccea70435458f76d48d75
#
_cell.length_a   1.000
_cell.length_b   1.000
_cell.length_c   1.000
_cell.angle_alpha   90.00
_cell.angle_beta   90.00
_cell.angle_gamma   90.00
#
_symmetry.space_group_name_H-M   'P 1'
#
loop_
_entity.id
_entity.type
_entity.pdbx_description
1 polymer ?
#
loop_
_entity_poly.entity_id
_entity_poly.type
_entity_poly.pdbx_seq_one_letter_code
_entity_poly.pdbx_strand_id
1 'polypeptide(L)'
;GCKKEGMPLTYLGLPMGSTRPKVDDLMPMVSRLDKRLSGIANLMTYFGRLTHWKAVVSALPIYAMCCIRVPFTILDHFEKSGRSFLWYGNKINKQGNCLVKWDTVCLPKKAGGLGVLDLRTQNRALLLKFLFNFF
;
A
#
# COMPACT_ATOMS: atom_id res chain seq x y z
N GLY A 1 36.05 -0.45 -9.21
CA GLY A 1 35.79 0.98 -9.18
C GLY A 1 34.32 1.30 -9.04
N CYS A 2 33.94 2.08 -8.03
CA CYS A 2 32.57 2.56 -7.91
C CYS A 2 32.24 3.50 -9.05
N LYS A 3 31.22 3.19 -9.85
CA LYS A 3 30.68 4.14 -10.82
C LYS A 3 29.95 5.23 -10.05
N LYS A 4 30.31 6.47 -10.30
CA LYS A 4 29.55 7.62 -9.82
C LYS A 4 28.25 7.69 -10.66
N GLU A 5 27.16 7.15 -10.12
CA GLU A 5 25.85 7.37 -10.69
C GLU A 5 25.31 8.71 -10.18
N GLY A 6 24.84 9.54 -11.14
CA GLY A 6 24.18 10.80 -10.79
C GLY A 6 22.84 10.57 -10.11
N MET A 7 22.45 11.51 -9.27
CA MET A 7 21.09 11.52 -8.70
C MET A 7 20.04 11.84 -9.79
N PRO A 8 18.83 11.24 -9.77
CA PRO A 8 18.30 10.32 -8.76
C PRO A 8 18.75 8.87 -8.98
N LEU A 9 19.07 8.16 -7.88
CA LEU A 9 19.39 6.74 -7.91
C LEU A 9 18.33 5.95 -7.11
N THR A 10 18.16 4.68 -7.45
CA THR A 10 17.25 3.79 -6.72
C THR A 10 18.06 2.96 -5.72
N TYR A 11 17.73 3.12 -4.43
CA TYR A 11 18.35 2.37 -3.35
C TYR A 11 17.29 1.55 -2.61
N LEU A 12 17.48 0.22 -2.56
CA LEU A 12 16.52 -0.72 -1.97
C LEU A 12 15.07 -0.56 -2.48
N GLY A 13 14.92 -0.20 -3.75
CA GLY A 13 13.62 -0.01 -4.38
C GLY A 13 12.99 1.37 -4.17
N LEU A 14 13.67 2.28 -3.47
CA LEU A 14 13.22 3.66 -3.30
C LEU A 14 14.06 4.64 -4.13
N PRO A 15 13.40 5.65 -4.73
CA PRO A 15 14.11 6.73 -5.40
C PRO A 15 14.80 7.61 -4.36
N MET A 16 16.12 7.70 -4.45
CA MET A 16 16.94 8.58 -3.63
C MET A 16 17.39 9.77 -4.46
N GLY A 17 17.04 10.96 -4.04
CA GLY A 17 17.40 12.19 -4.74
C GLY A 17 17.23 13.42 -3.85
N SER A 18 17.70 14.54 -4.34
CA SER A 18 17.56 15.85 -3.69
C SER A 18 16.14 16.42 -3.78
N THR A 19 15.30 15.86 -4.65
CA THR A 19 13.92 16.28 -4.86
C THR A 19 12.94 15.27 -4.28
N ARG A 20 11.74 15.75 -3.96
CA ARG A 20 10.65 14.90 -3.48
C ARG A 20 10.29 13.84 -4.53
N PRO A 21 10.18 12.54 -4.15
CA PRO A 21 9.81 11.48 -5.07
C PRO A 21 8.49 11.78 -5.79
N LYS A 22 8.47 11.58 -7.08
CA LYS A 22 7.28 11.71 -7.91
C LYS A 22 6.47 10.42 -7.91
N VAL A 23 5.23 10.50 -8.37
CA VAL A 23 4.34 9.33 -8.52
C VAL A 23 4.99 8.26 -9.40
N ASP A 24 5.62 8.67 -10.50
CA ASP A 24 6.26 7.76 -11.47
C ASP A 24 7.39 6.93 -10.84
N ASP A 25 8.12 7.50 -9.89
CA ASP A 25 9.21 6.82 -9.19
C ASP A 25 8.70 5.67 -8.31
N LEU A 26 7.44 5.71 -7.89
CA LEU A 26 6.79 4.70 -7.04
C LEU A 26 5.90 3.73 -7.83
N MET A 27 5.78 3.89 -9.14
CA MET A 27 5.01 2.98 -10.01
C MET A 27 5.49 1.52 -9.97
N PRO A 28 6.79 1.20 -9.82
CA PRO A 28 7.22 -0.18 -9.61
C PRO A 28 6.59 -0.86 -8.39
N MET A 29 6.31 -0.10 -7.32
CA MET A 29 5.62 -0.60 -6.13
C MET A 29 4.15 -0.95 -6.44
N VAL A 30 3.48 -0.10 -7.21
CA VAL A 30 2.11 -0.34 -7.69
C VAL A 30 2.06 -1.58 -8.57
N SER A 31 3.01 -1.74 -9.49
CA SER A 31 3.09 -2.92 -10.36
C SER A 31 3.30 -4.23 -9.58
N ARG A 32 4.06 -4.19 -8.48
CA ARG A 32 4.20 -5.35 -7.58
C ARG A 32 2.90 -5.70 -6.89
N LEU A 33 2.14 -4.68 -6.47
CA LEU A 33 0.81 -4.86 -5.89
C LEU A 33 -0.11 -5.59 -6.87
N ASP A 34 -0.24 -5.06 -8.08
CA ASP A 34 -1.14 -5.60 -9.09
C ASP A 34 -0.79 -7.05 -9.46
N LYS A 35 0.49 -7.36 -9.61
CA LYS A 35 0.97 -8.73 -9.84
C LYS A 35 0.62 -9.68 -8.71
N ARG A 36 0.75 -9.23 -7.45
CA ARG A 36 0.41 -10.08 -6.29
C ARG A 36 -1.09 -10.31 -6.16
N LEU A 37 -1.90 -9.32 -6.51
CA LEU A 37 -3.35 -9.45 -6.43
C LEU A 37 -3.92 -10.31 -7.57
N SER A 38 -3.44 -10.13 -8.80
CA SER A 38 -3.97 -10.82 -9.99
C SER A 38 -3.80 -12.34 -9.96
N GLY A 39 -2.67 -12.82 -9.43
CA GLY A 39 -2.37 -14.25 -9.41
C GLY A 39 -3.18 -15.07 -8.41
N ILE A 40 -3.68 -14.45 -7.35
CA ILE A 40 -4.19 -15.17 -6.18
C ILE A 40 -5.70 -14.94 -5.97
N ALA A 41 -6.25 -13.90 -6.56
CA ALA A 41 -7.61 -13.45 -6.28
C ALA A 41 -8.69 -14.52 -6.52
N ASN A 42 -8.51 -15.35 -7.56
CA ASN A 42 -9.49 -16.39 -7.90
C ASN A 42 -9.36 -17.67 -7.05
N LEU A 43 -8.22 -17.83 -6.38
CA LEU A 43 -7.91 -19.05 -5.62
C LEU A 43 -8.32 -18.94 -4.15
N MET A 44 -8.62 -17.72 -3.69
CA MET A 44 -8.87 -17.46 -2.26
C MET A 44 -10.34 -17.19 -1.97
N THR A 45 -10.80 -17.71 -0.85
CA THR A 45 -12.05 -17.30 -0.22
C THR A 45 -11.97 -15.86 0.27
N TYR A 46 -13.11 -15.27 0.63
CA TYR A 46 -13.13 -13.92 1.20
C TYR A 46 -12.20 -13.76 2.42
N PHE A 47 -12.23 -14.71 3.35
CA PHE A 47 -11.34 -14.69 4.52
C PHE A 47 -9.88 -14.85 4.15
N GLY A 48 -9.57 -15.70 3.17
CA GLY A 48 -8.22 -15.85 2.63
C GLY A 48 -7.72 -14.55 2.01
N ARG A 49 -8.54 -13.85 1.26
CA ARG A 49 -8.21 -12.54 0.69
C ARG A 49 -7.96 -11.48 1.76
N LEU A 50 -8.79 -11.43 2.79
CA LEU A 50 -8.60 -10.51 3.92
C LEU A 50 -7.29 -10.77 4.65
N THR A 51 -6.98 -12.03 4.94
CA THR A 51 -5.73 -12.43 5.60
C THR A 51 -4.52 -12.09 4.74
N HIS A 52 -4.59 -12.39 3.45
CA HIS A 52 -3.53 -12.07 2.50
C HIS A 52 -3.30 -10.55 2.38
N TRP A 53 -4.37 -9.76 2.32
CA TRP A 53 -4.27 -8.32 2.32
C TRP A 53 -3.54 -7.80 3.55
N LYS A 54 -3.94 -8.25 4.73
CA LYS A 54 -3.35 -7.82 6.01
C LYS A 54 -1.89 -8.24 6.18
N ALA A 55 -1.55 -9.46 5.79
CA ALA A 55 -0.23 -10.02 6.06
C ALA A 55 0.81 -9.66 5.00
N VAL A 56 0.40 -9.62 3.73
CA VAL A 56 1.32 -9.52 2.60
C VAL A 56 1.21 -8.17 1.90
N VAL A 57 0.01 -7.79 1.51
CA VAL A 57 -0.18 -6.62 0.64
C VAL A 57 0.06 -5.31 1.40
N SER A 58 -0.46 -5.19 2.61
CA SER A 58 -0.24 -4.00 3.43
C SER A 58 1.22 -3.82 3.86
N ALA A 59 2.02 -4.88 3.82
CA ALA A 59 3.45 -4.82 4.09
C ALA A 59 4.28 -4.20 2.94
N LEU A 60 3.78 -4.25 1.71
CA LEU A 60 4.51 -3.74 0.54
C LEU A 60 4.91 -2.26 0.64
N PRO A 61 4.02 -1.34 1.03
CA PRO A 61 4.37 0.07 1.11
C PRO A 61 5.05 0.47 2.42
N ILE A 62 5.15 -0.42 3.43
CA ILE A 62 5.64 -0.05 4.77
C ILE A 62 7.04 0.55 4.71
N TYR A 63 7.95 -0.05 3.96
CA TYR A 63 9.31 0.46 3.86
C TYR A 63 9.36 1.87 3.27
N ALA A 64 8.62 2.10 2.18
CA ALA A 64 8.49 3.43 1.60
C ALA A 64 7.82 4.42 2.56
N MET A 65 6.77 4.00 3.27
CA MET A 65 6.07 4.82 4.24
C MET A 65 6.92 5.21 5.47
N CYS A 66 7.92 4.40 5.80
CA CYS A 66 8.88 4.73 6.85
C CYS A 66 9.86 5.83 6.44
N CYS A 67 10.22 5.87 5.17
CA CYS A 67 11.28 6.75 4.66
C CYS A 67 10.75 8.04 4.06
N ILE A 68 9.57 8.00 3.44
CA ILE A 68 9.00 9.12 2.70
C ILE A 68 7.50 9.29 2.98
N ARG A 69 7.02 10.51 2.75
CA ARG A 69 5.59 10.75 2.65
C ARG A 69 5.12 10.29 1.27
N VAL A 70 4.48 9.13 1.23
CA VAL A 70 3.98 8.55 -0.01
C VAL A 70 2.89 9.46 -0.61
N PRO A 71 2.92 9.76 -1.92
CA PRO A 71 1.89 10.55 -2.58
C PRO A 71 0.50 9.95 -2.40
N PHE A 72 -0.49 10.82 -2.24
CA PHE A 72 -1.89 10.44 -2.06
C PHE A 72 -2.41 9.51 -3.16
N THR A 73 -2.03 9.78 -4.41
CA THR A 73 -2.43 8.97 -5.58
C THR A 73 -2.00 7.52 -5.48
N ILE A 74 -0.81 7.26 -4.94
CA ILE A 74 -0.30 5.90 -4.73
C ILE A 74 -1.10 5.19 -3.61
N LEU A 75 -1.32 5.86 -2.49
CA LEU A 75 -2.10 5.29 -1.39
C LEU A 75 -3.56 5.04 -1.80
N ASP A 76 -4.15 5.95 -2.58
CA ASP A 76 -5.50 5.79 -3.12
C ASP A 76 -5.58 4.60 -4.09
N HIS A 77 -4.55 4.38 -4.91
CA HIS A 77 -4.46 3.19 -5.76
C HIS A 77 -4.44 1.90 -4.93
N PHE A 78 -3.64 1.85 -3.87
CA PHE A 78 -3.61 0.72 -2.94
C PHE A 78 -4.98 0.45 -2.31
N GLU A 79 -5.65 1.49 -1.83
CA GLU A 79 -6.99 1.36 -1.23
C GLU A 79 -8.04 0.87 -2.25
N LYS A 80 -8.04 1.40 -3.46
CA LYS A 80 -8.94 0.97 -4.54
C LYS A 80 -8.70 -0.48 -4.94
N SER A 81 -7.44 -0.86 -5.12
CA SER A 81 -7.05 -2.24 -5.42
C SER A 81 -7.44 -3.19 -4.28
N GLY A 82 -7.25 -2.78 -3.03
CA GLY A 82 -7.66 -3.54 -1.86
C GLY A 82 -9.16 -3.75 -1.77
N ARG A 83 -9.91 -2.71 -2.01
CA ARG A 83 -11.37 -2.76 -2.04
C ARG A 83 -11.88 -3.72 -3.11
N SER A 84 -11.36 -3.59 -4.32
CA SER A 84 -11.68 -4.47 -5.44
C SER A 84 -11.30 -5.93 -5.15
N PHE A 85 -10.11 -6.15 -4.62
CA PHE A 85 -9.62 -7.48 -4.27
C PHE A 85 -10.47 -8.17 -3.19
N LEU A 86 -10.80 -7.45 -2.12
CA LEU A 86 -11.60 -8.00 -1.03
C LEU A 86 -13.01 -8.40 -1.48
N TRP A 87 -13.69 -7.52 -2.23
CA TRP A 87 -15.09 -7.70 -2.58
C TRP A 87 -15.30 -8.54 -3.85
N TYR A 88 -14.47 -8.35 -4.85
CA TYR A 88 -14.67 -8.94 -6.19
C TYR A 88 -13.61 -9.96 -6.61
N GLY A 89 -12.50 -10.06 -5.90
CA GLY A 89 -11.37 -10.88 -6.33
C GLY A 89 -10.71 -10.29 -7.58
N ASN A 90 -10.58 -11.11 -8.63
CA ASN A 90 -9.89 -10.70 -9.87
C ASN A 90 -10.76 -9.88 -10.84
N LYS A 91 -11.99 -9.58 -10.49
CA LYS A 91 -12.91 -8.81 -11.34
C LYS A 91 -12.67 -7.31 -11.15
N ILE A 92 -11.45 -6.86 -11.42
CA ILE A 92 -10.98 -5.48 -11.24
C ILE A 92 -11.84 -4.45 -11.99
N ASN A 93 -12.54 -4.88 -13.05
CA ASN A 93 -13.34 -4.02 -13.90
C ASN A 93 -14.86 -4.04 -13.60
N LYS A 94 -15.32 -4.76 -12.61
CA LYS A 94 -16.72 -4.65 -12.19
C LYS A 94 -16.81 -3.52 -11.18
N GLN A 95 -17.30 -2.38 -11.64
CA GLN A 95 -17.86 -1.33 -10.81
C GLN A 95 -19.12 -1.89 -10.11
N GLY A 96 -18.90 -2.75 -9.14
CA GLY A 96 -19.94 -3.20 -8.26
C GLY A 96 -19.97 -2.29 -7.02
N ASN A 97 -21.14 -2.12 -6.45
CA ASN A 97 -21.30 -1.39 -5.20
C ASN A 97 -20.53 -2.11 -4.08
N CYS A 98 -19.48 -1.48 -3.57
CA CYS A 98 -18.86 -1.93 -2.33
C CYS A 98 -19.93 -1.84 -1.23
N LEU A 99 -20.25 -2.97 -0.60
CA LEU A 99 -21.32 -3.06 0.40
C LEU A 99 -21.04 -2.20 1.64
N VAL A 100 -19.76 -1.91 1.92
CA VAL A 100 -19.34 -1.18 3.11
C VAL A 100 -18.29 -0.14 2.73
N LYS A 101 -18.36 1.04 3.34
CA LYS A 101 -17.34 2.08 3.19
C LYS A 101 -15.97 1.59 3.67
N TRP A 102 -14.91 1.97 2.97
CA TRP A 102 -13.54 1.56 3.32
C TRP A 102 -13.13 1.99 4.73
N ASP A 103 -13.55 3.17 5.15
CA ASP A 103 -13.31 3.66 6.50
C ASP A 103 -13.87 2.73 7.58
N THR A 104 -15.05 2.14 7.33
CA THR A 104 -15.66 1.15 8.23
C THR A 104 -14.87 -0.16 8.24
N VAL A 105 -14.36 -0.59 7.08
CA VAL A 105 -13.47 -1.77 6.96
C VAL A 105 -12.18 -1.57 7.76
N CYS A 106 -11.65 -0.36 7.79
CA CYS A 106 -10.43 -0.01 8.53
C CYS A 106 -10.64 0.12 10.04
N LEU A 107 -11.87 0.15 10.54
CA LEU A 107 -12.12 0.18 11.97
C LEU A 107 -11.58 -1.09 12.67
N PRO A 108 -11.18 -0.97 13.95
CA PRO A 108 -10.82 -2.13 14.77
C PRO A 108 -11.96 -3.14 14.85
N LYS A 109 -11.63 -4.42 15.01
CA LYS A 109 -12.65 -5.48 15.17
C LYS A 109 -13.60 -5.21 16.33
N LYS A 110 -13.10 -4.61 17.41
CA LYS A 110 -13.91 -4.21 18.59
C LYS A 110 -14.98 -3.16 18.26
N ALA A 111 -14.73 -2.34 17.23
CA ALA A 111 -15.65 -1.30 16.74
C ALA A 111 -16.49 -1.74 15.53
N GLY A 112 -16.51 -3.02 15.21
CA GLY A 112 -17.27 -3.60 14.10
C GLY A 112 -16.58 -3.58 12.75
N GLY A 113 -15.31 -3.19 12.68
CA GLY A 113 -14.49 -3.21 11.47
C GLY A 113 -13.75 -4.53 11.26
N LEU A 114 -13.04 -4.65 10.15
CA LEU A 114 -12.20 -5.80 9.83
C LEU A 114 -10.75 -5.64 10.34
N GLY A 115 -10.40 -4.48 10.90
CA GLY A 115 -9.06 -4.18 11.39
C GLY A 115 -8.03 -4.10 10.27
N VAL A 116 -8.40 -3.66 9.09
CA VAL A 116 -7.48 -3.33 8.00
C VAL A 116 -6.83 -1.99 8.32
N LEU A 117 -5.52 -1.89 8.09
CA LEU A 117 -4.80 -0.65 8.36
C LEU A 117 -5.16 0.43 7.32
N ASP A 118 -5.50 1.61 7.80
CA ASP A 118 -5.58 2.80 6.95
C ASP A 118 -4.17 3.27 6.62
N LEU A 119 -3.79 3.13 5.34
CA LEU A 119 -2.43 3.42 4.89
C LEU A 119 -2.02 4.89 5.07
N ARG A 120 -2.97 5.82 5.00
CA ARG A 120 -2.70 7.25 5.19
C ARG A 120 -2.31 7.56 6.62
N THR A 121 -3.08 7.06 7.55
CA THR A 121 -2.82 7.19 8.99
C THR A 121 -1.53 6.46 9.36
N GLN A 122 -1.31 5.29 8.78
CA GLN A 122 -0.10 4.51 9.01
C GLN A 122 1.16 5.22 8.50
N ASN A 123 1.12 5.83 7.32
CA ASN A 123 2.27 6.59 6.80
C ASN A 123 2.64 7.76 7.72
N ARG A 124 1.65 8.49 8.21
CA ARG A 124 1.88 9.58 9.18
C ARG A 124 2.47 9.06 10.49
N ALA A 125 1.93 7.97 11.02
CA ALA A 125 2.39 7.38 12.26
C ALA A 125 3.84 6.87 12.16
N LEU A 126 4.19 6.22 11.05
CA LEU A 126 5.56 5.73 10.80
C LEU A 126 6.56 6.87 10.68
N LEU A 127 6.23 7.94 9.96
CA LEU A 127 7.08 9.12 9.85
C LEU A 127 7.27 9.81 11.21
N LEU A 128 6.22 9.94 12.01
CA LEU A 128 6.30 10.48 13.36
C LEU A 128 7.19 9.62 14.26
N LYS A 129 7.05 8.30 14.21
CA LYS A 129 7.89 7.37 14.98
C LYS A 129 9.37 7.59 14.68
N PHE A 130 9.73 7.76 13.42
CA PHE A 130 11.12 8.06 13.05
C PHE A 130 11.58 9.41 13.58
N LEU A 131 10.75 10.45 13.52
CA LEU A 131 11.06 11.75 14.10
C LEU A 131 11.34 11.67 15.59
N PHE A 132 10.52 10.95 16.35
CA PHE A 132 10.72 10.77 17.79
C PHE A 132 12.02 10.04 18.13
N ASN A 133 12.47 9.13 17.29
CA ASN A 133 13.74 8.43 17.51
C ASN A 133 14.98 9.32 17.27
N PHE A 134 14.82 10.46 16.58
CA PHE A 134 15.90 11.44 16.37
C PHE A 134 15.99 12.49 17.47
N PHE A 135 14.98 12.62 18.28
CA PHE A 135 14.92 13.50 19.44
C PHE A 135 14.93 12.69 20.74
#